data_543311398c650f765e62dbd0ed48f8b1
#
_entry.id   543311398c650f765e62dbd0ed48f8b1
#
_cell.length_a   1.000
_cell.length_b   1.000
_cell.length_c   1.000
_cell.angle_alpha   90.00
_cell.angle_beta   90.00
_cell.angle_gamma   90.00
#
_symmetry.space_group_name_H-M   'P 1'
#
loop_
_entity.id
_entity.type
_entity.pdbx_description
1 polymer ?
#
loop_
_entity_poly.entity_id
_entity_poly.type
_entity_poly.pdbx_seq_one_letter_code
_entity_poly.pdbx_strand_id
1 'polypeptide(L)'
;MSQQLQSIIDNAWENRTQYSPASAPKELSDAVEHVIAELNAGRMRVATREGVGQWTTHQWLKKAVLLSFRLKDNHPVKAGDLGFYDKVQTKFANMDAGQMKASGVRVVPPAVARRGSFIAKGAILMPSYVNIGAYVDENSMVDTWATVGSCAQIGKNVHLSGGVGIGGVLEPVQANPTIIEDNCFIGARSEVVEGVIVEENSVISMGVYIGQSTKIYDRATGEVTYGRVPAGSVVVSGNLPSADGKYSLYCAVIVKRVDAQTR
;
A
#
# COMPACT_ATOMS: atom_id res chain seq x y z
N MET A 1 25.24 -9.69 -1.69
CA MET A 1 24.68 -8.55 -2.44
C MET A 1 23.60 -7.81 -1.62
N SER A 2 22.59 -8.47 -1.09
CA SER A 2 21.53 -7.81 -0.28
C SER A 2 22.04 -7.12 1.00
N GLN A 3 22.91 -7.78 1.78
CA GLN A 3 23.48 -7.20 3.02
C GLN A 3 24.35 -5.96 2.76
N GLN A 4 25.17 -5.97 1.70
CA GLN A 4 26.00 -4.82 1.35
C GLN A 4 25.11 -3.63 0.94
N LEU A 5 24.09 -3.88 0.13
CA LEU A 5 23.12 -2.86 -0.31
C LEU A 5 22.38 -2.25 0.89
N GLN A 6 21.91 -3.10 1.81
CA GLN A 6 21.28 -2.65 3.04
C GLN A 6 22.21 -1.79 3.89
N SER A 7 23.48 -2.19 4.05
CA SER A 7 24.45 -1.42 4.82
C SER A 7 24.71 -0.02 4.24
N ILE A 8 24.77 0.11 2.90
CA ILE A 8 24.90 1.42 2.24
C ILE A 8 23.68 2.29 2.54
N ILE A 9 22.46 1.73 2.41
CA ILE A 9 21.21 2.47 2.68
C ILE A 9 21.09 2.87 4.15
N ASP A 10 21.36 1.95 5.08
CA ASP A 10 21.25 2.23 6.52
C ASP A 10 22.28 3.31 6.95
N ASN A 11 23.53 3.22 6.51
CA ASN A 11 24.55 4.24 6.74
C ASN A 11 24.14 5.60 6.18
N ALA A 12 23.65 5.63 4.95
CA ALA A 12 23.21 6.86 4.33
C ALA A 12 22.00 7.47 5.05
N TRP A 13 21.10 6.65 5.57
CA TRP A 13 19.94 7.11 6.33
C TRP A 13 20.33 7.86 7.60
N GLU A 14 21.32 7.36 8.34
CA GLU A 14 21.82 8.05 9.55
C GLU A 14 22.48 9.41 9.23
N ASN A 15 23.09 9.52 8.04
CA ASN A 15 23.76 10.74 7.59
C ASN A 15 22.95 11.54 6.55
N ARG A 16 21.66 11.25 6.41
CA ARG A 16 20.80 11.75 5.30
C ARG A 16 20.76 13.26 5.14
N THR A 17 20.94 14.01 6.23
CA THR A 17 20.93 15.47 6.19
C THR A 17 22.11 16.06 5.40
N GLN A 18 23.18 15.29 5.22
CA GLN A 18 24.40 15.71 4.50
C GLN A 18 24.29 15.54 2.98
N TYR A 19 23.26 14.78 2.52
CA TYR A 19 23.11 14.46 1.11
C TYR A 19 22.06 15.34 0.41
N SER A 20 22.37 15.70 -0.82
CA SER A 20 21.50 16.39 -1.76
C SER A 20 21.72 15.81 -3.15
N PRO A 21 20.92 16.17 -4.17
CA PRO A 21 21.19 15.75 -5.55
C PRO A 21 22.60 16.04 -6.03
N ALA A 22 23.19 17.18 -5.58
CA ALA A 22 24.52 17.63 -6.00
C ALA A 22 25.67 17.02 -5.16
N SER A 23 25.42 16.58 -3.91
CA SER A 23 26.46 16.12 -2.97
C SER A 23 26.49 14.62 -2.71
N ALA A 24 25.48 13.88 -3.17
CA ALA A 24 25.39 12.45 -2.93
C ALA A 24 26.49 11.69 -3.68
N PRO A 25 27.21 10.76 -2.97
CA PRO A 25 28.14 9.88 -3.65
C PRO A 25 27.44 9.03 -4.71
N LYS A 26 28.14 8.77 -5.82
CA LYS A 26 27.61 7.94 -6.91
C LYS A 26 27.16 6.56 -6.41
N GLU A 27 27.94 5.94 -5.54
CA GLU A 27 27.63 4.64 -4.93
C GLU A 27 26.27 4.65 -4.23
N LEU A 28 25.96 5.71 -3.47
CA LEU A 28 24.65 5.86 -2.80
C LEU A 28 23.54 6.04 -3.82
N SER A 29 23.73 6.88 -4.82
CA SER A 29 22.72 7.12 -5.87
C SER A 29 22.42 5.85 -6.66
N ASP A 30 23.46 5.07 -7.01
CA ASP A 30 23.34 3.79 -7.70
C ASP A 30 22.62 2.75 -6.82
N ALA A 31 22.95 2.69 -5.52
CA ALA A 31 22.31 1.77 -4.57
C ALA A 31 20.80 2.07 -4.40
N VAL A 32 20.45 3.34 -4.22
CA VAL A 32 19.05 3.77 -4.11
C VAL A 32 18.29 3.48 -5.39
N GLU A 33 18.86 3.82 -6.55
CA GLU A 33 18.23 3.55 -7.86
C GLU A 33 18.02 2.06 -8.10
N HIS A 34 18.99 1.23 -7.72
CA HIS A 34 18.86 -0.23 -7.78
C HIS A 34 17.67 -0.71 -6.93
N VAL A 35 17.54 -0.26 -5.67
CA VAL A 35 16.41 -0.63 -4.81
C VAL A 35 15.07 -0.21 -5.43
N ILE A 36 14.98 1.02 -5.95
CA ILE A 36 13.74 1.49 -6.60
C ILE A 36 13.41 0.64 -7.84
N ALA A 37 14.42 0.25 -8.62
CA ALA A 37 14.21 -0.63 -9.78
C ALA A 37 13.74 -2.04 -9.36
N GLU A 38 14.30 -2.59 -8.29
CA GLU A 38 13.91 -3.90 -7.76
C GLU A 38 12.49 -3.90 -7.16
N LEU A 39 12.12 -2.84 -6.42
CA LEU A 39 10.75 -2.63 -5.95
C LEU A 39 9.78 -2.49 -7.14
N ASN A 40 10.14 -1.70 -8.14
CA ASN A 40 9.33 -1.49 -9.35
C ASN A 40 9.08 -2.79 -10.13
N ALA A 41 10.04 -3.71 -10.09
CA ALA A 41 9.96 -5.01 -10.75
C ALA A 41 9.36 -6.13 -9.88
N GLY A 42 9.05 -5.84 -8.61
CA GLY A 42 8.50 -6.82 -7.66
C GLY A 42 9.51 -7.86 -7.17
N ARG A 43 10.81 -7.68 -7.45
CA ARG A 43 11.86 -8.58 -6.96
C ARG A 43 12.27 -8.26 -5.53
N MET A 44 12.06 -7.03 -5.08
CA MET A 44 12.06 -6.64 -3.67
C MET A 44 10.67 -6.21 -3.25
N ARG A 45 10.34 -6.39 -1.99
CA ARG A 45 9.05 -6.06 -1.41
C ARG A 45 9.23 -5.46 -0.02
N VAL A 46 8.54 -4.35 0.29
CA VAL A 46 8.67 -3.64 1.58
C VAL A 46 8.26 -4.52 2.76
N ALA A 47 7.28 -5.39 2.58
CA ALA A 47 6.96 -6.41 3.57
C ALA A 47 6.72 -7.77 2.88
N THR A 48 7.22 -8.84 3.48
CA THR A 48 7.08 -10.22 3.02
C THR A 48 6.19 -11.01 3.97
N ARG A 49 5.33 -11.84 3.38
CA ARG A 49 4.38 -12.69 4.12
C ARG A 49 5.06 -13.97 4.58
N GLU A 50 4.87 -14.31 5.84
CA GLU A 50 5.35 -15.57 6.44
C GLU A 50 4.19 -16.52 6.80
N GLY A 51 2.99 -15.97 6.92
CA GLY A 51 1.76 -16.69 7.22
C GLY A 51 0.57 -15.75 7.22
N VAL A 52 -0.62 -16.27 7.51
CA VAL A 52 -1.83 -15.45 7.65
C VAL A 52 -1.64 -14.44 8.78
N GLY A 53 -1.75 -13.17 8.48
CA GLY A 53 -1.53 -12.08 9.42
C GLY A 53 -0.08 -11.93 9.91
N GLN A 54 0.87 -12.69 9.37
CA GLN A 54 2.28 -12.67 9.78
C GLN A 54 3.15 -12.09 8.66
N TRP A 55 3.74 -10.94 8.94
CA TRP A 55 4.50 -10.19 7.97
C TRP A 55 5.79 -9.63 8.57
N THR A 56 6.86 -9.72 7.80
CA THR A 56 8.15 -9.10 8.11
C THR A 56 8.34 -7.84 7.29
N THR A 57 8.50 -6.69 7.94
CA THR A 57 8.74 -5.40 7.29
C THR A 57 10.23 -5.15 7.14
N HIS A 58 10.66 -4.88 5.91
CA HIS A 58 12.04 -4.54 5.55
C HIS A 58 12.24 -3.01 5.60
N GLN A 59 12.44 -2.46 6.78
CA GLN A 59 12.51 -1.01 7.00
C GLN A 59 13.57 -0.31 6.15
N TRP A 60 14.69 -0.98 5.86
CA TRP A 60 15.74 -0.42 5.01
C TRP A 60 15.26 -0.09 3.59
N LEU A 61 14.26 -0.81 3.06
CA LEU A 61 13.64 -0.49 1.78
C LEU A 61 12.82 0.80 1.84
N LYS A 62 12.15 1.07 2.96
CA LYS A 62 11.46 2.36 3.20
C LYS A 62 12.47 3.49 3.28
N LYS A 63 13.61 3.28 3.95
CA LYS A 63 14.72 4.24 3.99
C LYS A 63 15.22 4.56 2.57
N ALA A 64 15.38 3.55 1.71
CA ALA A 64 15.77 3.75 0.32
C ALA A 64 14.76 4.58 -0.47
N VAL A 65 13.45 4.34 -0.27
CA VAL A 65 12.40 5.16 -0.87
C VAL A 65 12.50 6.62 -0.42
N LEU A 66 12.68 6.88 0.87
CA LEU A 66 12.82 8.24 1.40
C LEU A 66 14.11 8.93 0.91
N LEU A 67 15.21 8.19 0.84
CA LEU A 67 16.46 8.70 0.26
C LEU A 67 16.27 9.04 -1.23
N SER A 68 15.48 8.28 -1.98
CA SER A 68 15.24 8.57 -3.40
C SER A 68 14.61 9.94 -3.64
N PHE A 69 13.75 10.41 -2.73
CA PHE A 69 13.19 11.76 -2.80
C PHE A 69 14.24 12.84 -2.51
N ARG A 70 15.16 12.54 -1.61
CA ARG A 70 16.19 13.49 -1.22
C ARG A 70 17.28 13.64 -2.27
N LEU A 71 17.54 12.59 -3.04
CA LEU A 71 18.61 12.55 -4.04
C LEU A 71 18.17 13.01 -5.43
N LYS A 72 16.95 13.50 -5.59
CA LYS A 72 16.42 13.97 -6.87
C LYS A 72 15.73 15.33 -6.72
N ASP A 73 15.94 16.19 -7.69
CA ASP A 73 15.21 17.46 -7.80
C ASP A 73 13.89 17.24 -8.54
N ASN A 74 12.92 18.12 -8.28
CA ASN A 74 11.70 18.19 -9.07
C ASN A 74 12.04 18.70 -10.49
N HIS A 75 11.32 18.18 -11.47
CA HIS A 75 11.43 18.62 -12.87
C HIS A 75 10.04 18.64 -13.52
N PRO A 76 9.86 19.41 -14.58
CA PRO A 76 8.60 19.43 -15.33
C PRO A 76 8.34 18.07 -15.99
N VAL A 77 7.11 17.56 -15.83
CA VAL A 77 6.63 16.34 -16.47
C VAL A 77 5.37 16.67 -17.24
N LYS A 78 5.26 16.19 -18.48
CA LYS A 78 4.07 16.38 -19.34
C LYS A 78 3.41 15.04 -19.63
N ALA A 79 2.08 15.04 -19.64
CA ALA A 79 1.26 13.92 -20.09
C ALA A 79 0.09 14.47 -20.93
N GLY A 80 0.31 14.54 -22.24
CA GLY A 80 -0.57 15.28 -23.15
C GLY A 80 -0.59 16.77 -22.80
N ASP A 81 -1.78 17.31 -22.56
CA ASP A 81 -1.97 18.71 -22.18
C ASP A 81 -1.80 18.97 -20.66
N LEU A 82 -1.61 17.92 -19.88
CA LEU A 82 -1.40 18.04 -18.43
C LEU A 82 0.08 18.28 -18.12
N GLY A 83 0.35 19.22 -17.22
CA GLY A 83 1.68 19.53 -16.72
C GLY A 83 1.81 19.22 -15.23
N PHE A 84 2.94 18.66 -14.83
CA PHE A 84 3.27 18.34 -13.44
C PHE A 84 4.69 18.81 -13.11
N TYR A 85 5.01 18.88 -11.83
CA TYR A 85 6.34 19.22 -11.33
C TYR A 85 6.70 18.29 -10.16
N ASP A 86 7.38 17.19 -10.44
CA ASP A 86 7.70 16.15 -9.47
C ASP A 86 9.06 15.49 -9.77
N LYS A 87 9.56 14.73 -8.85
CA LYS A 87 10.82 13.97 -8.95
C LYS A 87 10.62 12.47 -9.19
N VAL A 88 9.41 11.96 -9.07
CA VAL A 88 9.08 10.54 -9.26
C VAL A 88 8.33 10.35 -10.57
N GLN A 89 8.92 9.58 -11.47
CA GLN A 89 8.28 9.23 -12.73
C GLN A 89 7.06 8.35 -12.50
N THR A 90 6.09 8.41 -13.42
CA THR A 90 5.01 7.43 -13.46
C THR A 90 5.52 6.11 -14.06
N LYS A 91 5.01 4.99 -13.52
CA LYS A 91 5.50 3.64 -13.86
C LYS A 91 5.40 3.31 -15.35
N PHE A 92 4.32 3.72 -15.99
CA PHE A 92 3.99 3.31 -17.36
C PHE A 92 4.38 4.34 -18.43
N ALA A 93 4.89 5.53 -18.06
CA ALA A 93 5.12 6.65 -18.98
C ALA A 93 6.02 6.34 -20.17
N ASN A 94 7.02 5.47 -19.99
CA ASN A 94 8.02 5.15 -21.01
C ASN A 94 7.87 3.73 -21.59
N MET A 95 6.74 3.07 -21.34
CA MET A 95 6.47 1.73 -21.89
C MET A 95 5.87 1.83 -23.29
N ASP A 96 6.44 1.08 -24.23
CA ASP A 96 5.85 0.89 -25.54
C ASP A 96 4.66 -0.12 -25.48
N ALA A 97 3.97 -0.28 -26.60
CA ALA A 97 2.81 -1.17 -26.69
C ALA A 97 3.15 -2.64 -26.39
N GLY A 98 4.35 -3.10 -26.77
CA GLY A 98 4.83 -4.45 -26.48
C GLY A 98 5.08 -4.67 -24.99
N GLN A 99 5.74 -3.72 -24.35
CA GLN A 99 6.00 -3.71 -22.91
C GLN A 99 4.69 -3.64 -22.10
N MET A 100 3.74 -2.80 -22.50
CA MET A 100 2.42 -2.72 -21.87
C MET A 100 1.68 -4.05 -21.98
N LYS A 101 1.66 -4.66 -23.17
CA LYS A 101 1.05 -5.99 -23.38
C LYS A 101 1.74 -7.06 -22.55
N ALA A 102 3.07 -7.06 -22.50
CA ALA A 102 3.86 -8.02 -21.73
C ALA A 102 3.65 -7.88 -20.21
N SER A 103 3.39 -6.67 -19.71
CA SER A 103 3.09 -6.44 -18.29
C SER A 103 1.82 -7.19 -17.84
N GLY A 104 0.89 -7.41 -18.75
CA GLY A 104 -0.41 -8.03 -18.46
C GLY A 104 -1.31 -7.21 -17.54
N VAL A 105 -1.01 -5.92 -17.35
CA VAL A 105 -1.79 -4.97 -16.52
C VAL A 105 -2.70 -4.14 -17.40
N ARG A 106 -3.95 -3.99 -16.99
CA ARG A 106 -4.87 -3.04 -17.61
C ARG A 106 -4.82 -1.72 -16.85
N VAL A 107 -4.47 -0.63 -17.54
CA VAL A 107 -4.38 0.72 -16.96
C VAL A 107 -5.40 1.61 -17.65
N VAL A 108 -6.45 1.98 -16.92
CA VAL A 108 -7.55 2.81 -17.43
C VAL A 108 -7.24 4.28 -17.19
N PRO A 109 -7.28 5.15 -18.22
CA PRO A 109 -7.01 6.58 -18.02
C PRO A 109 -8.02 7.24 -17.06
N PRO A 110 -7.61 8.13 -16.17
CA PRO A 110 -6.25 8.61 -15.89
C PRO A 110 -5.60 7.91 -14.67
N ALA A 111 -5.59 6.58 -14.60
CA ALA A 111 -4.91 5.87 -13.52
C ALA A 111 -3.42 6.22 -13.47
N VAL A 112 -2.90 6.42 -12.27
CA VAL A 112 -1.49 6.74 -12.01
C VAL A 112 -0.88 5.71 -11.06
N ALA A 113 0.22 5.09 -11.49
CA ALA A 113 1.11 4.35 -10.60
C ALA A 113 2.49 5.01 -10.61
N ARG A 114 3.08 5.29 -9.46
CA ARG A 114 4.43 5.82 -9.36
C ARG A 114 5.46 4.73 -9.58
N ARG A 115 6.57 5.06 -10.27
CA ARG A 115 7.73 4.18 -10.38
C ARG A 115 8.24 3.80 -8.98
N GLY A 116 8.60 2.53 -8.79
CA GLY A 116 8.90 1.96 -7.48
C GLY A 116 7.70 1.29 -6.82
N SER A 117 6.50 1.37 -7.42
CA SER A 117 5.40 0.46 -7.10
C SER A 117 5.45 -0.78 -7.99
N PHE A 118 4.98 -1.91 -7.49
CA PHE A 118 4.81 -3.12 -8.29
C PHE A 118 3.32 -3.39 -8.54
N ILE A 119 3.00 -3.67 -9.80
CA ILE A 119 1.65 -4.05 -10.25
C ILE A 119 1.80 -5.36 -10.99
N ALA A 120 1.23 -6.43 -10.45
CA ALA A 120 1.36 -7.76 -11.00
C ALA A 120 0.45 -7.99 -12.22
N LYS A 121 0.75 -9.06 -12.95
CA LYS A 121 -0.03 -9.52 -14.09
C LYS A 121 -1.49 -9.79 -13.71
N GLY A 122 -2.40 -9.43 -14.58
CA GLY A 122 -3.84 -9.58 -14.36
C GLY A 122 -4.46 -8.48 -13.51
N ALA A 123 -3.67 -7.61 -12.89
CA ALA A 123 -4.20 -6.47 -12.14
C ALA A 123 -4.86 -5.44 -13.06
N ILE A 124 -5.89 -4.78 -12.54
CA ILE A 124 -6.63 -3.72 -13.22
C ILE A 124 -6.54 -2.46 -12.36
N LEU A 125 -6.00 -1.40 -12.95
CA LEU A 125 -6.04 -0.06 -12.38
C LEU A 125 -7.13 0.71 -13.13
N MET A 126 -8.29 0.90 -12.51
CA MET A 126 -9.26 1.89 -12.93
C MET A 126 -8.67 3.28 -12.65
N PRO A 127 -9.30 4.40 -13.01
CA PRO A 127 -8.80 5.73 -12.63
C PRO A 127 -8.52 5.79 -11.12
N SER A 128 -7.30 5.60 -10.73
CA SER A 128 -6.87 5.34 -9.35
C SER A 128 -5.42 5.77 -9.16
N TYR A 129 -4.93 5.69 -7.92
CA TYR A 129 -3.57 6.08 -7.61
C TYR A 129 -2.85 5.00 -6.80
N VAL A 130 -1.66 4.59 -7.28
CA VAL A 130 -0.77 3.66 -6.56
C VAL A 130 0.57 4.35 -6.30
N ASN A 131 0.92 4.51 -5.03
CA ASN A 131 2.11 5.23 -4.63
C ASN A 131 3.36 4.34 -4.62
N ILE A 132 4.55 4.99 -4.57
CA ILE A 132 5.86 4.34 -4.54
C ILE A 132 5.99 3.35 -3.37
N GLY A 133 6.67 2.23 -3.59
CA GLY A 133 6.86 1.17 -2.59
C GLY A 133 5.66 0.26 -2.40
N ALA A 134 4.49 0.62 -2.93
CA ALA A 134 3.30 -0.23 -2.87
C ALA A 134 3.46 -1.48 -3.75
N TYR A 135 2.78 -2.54 -3.34
CA TYR A 135 2.75 -3.82 -4.05
C TYR A 135 1.28 -4.22 -4.28
N VAL A 136 0.88 -4.37 -5.53
CA VAL A 136 -0.44 -4.85 -5.93
C VAL A 136 -0.26 -6.19 -6.64
N ASP A 137 -0.75 -7.25 -6.02
CA ASP A 137 -0.52 -8.60 -6.49
C ASP A 137 -1.52 -9.02 -7.59
N GLU A 138 -1.35 -10.25 -8.11
CA GLU A 138 -2.03 -10.79 -9.28
C GLU A 138 -3.56 -10.71 -9.20
N ASN A 139 -4.18 -10.38 -10.32
CA ASN A 139 -5.64 -10.33 -10.53
C ASN A 139 -6.40 -9.40 -9.59
N SER A 140 -5.72 -8.48 -8.91
CA SER A 140 -6.35 -7.51 -8.03
C SER A 140 -6.83 -6.30 -8.81
N MET A 141 -7.92 -5.67 -8.32
CA MET A 141 -8.48 -4.45 -8.89
C MET A 141 -8.34 -3.29 -7.92
N VAL A 142 -7.76 -2.21 -8.41
CA VAL A 142 -7.80 -0.90 -7.76
C VAL A 142 -8.83 -0.07 -8.51
N ASP A 143 -10.04 0.01 -7.96
CA ASP A 143 -11.20 0.58 -8.66
C ASP A 143 -11.18 2.11 -8.66
N THR A 144 -12.18 2.71 -9.25
CA THR A 144 -12.27 4.14 -9.57
C THR A 144 -12.10 5.01 -8.33
N TRP A 145 -11.12 5.91 -8.38
CA TRP A 145 -10.72 6.83 -7.31
C TRP A 145 -10.24 6.15 -6.02
N ALA A 146 -9.93 4.86 -6.06
CA ALA A 146 -9.24 4.22 -4.96
C ALA A 146 -7.76 4.60 -4.91
N THR A 147 -7.18 4.57 -3.72
CA THR A 147 -5.78 4.90 -3.47
C THR A 147 -5.08 3.75 -2.76
N VAL A 148 -3.91 3.36 -3.26
CA VAL A 148 -2.96 2.50 -2.57
C VAL A 148 -1.78 3.35 -2.14
N GLY A 149 -1.67 3.61 -0.85
CA GLY A 149 -0.66 4.48 -0.26
C GLY A 149 0.75 3.91 -0.33
N SER A 150 1.73 4.75 -0.03
CA SER A 150 3.15 4.37 -0.08
C SER A 150 3.43 3.12 0.75
N CYS A 151 4.11 2.15 0.16
CA CYS A 151 4.52 0.91 0.82
C CYS A 151 3.38 -0.05 1.20
N ALA A 152 2.11 0.29 0.96
CA ALA A 152 0.98 -0.60 1.24
C ALA A 152 1.09 -1.90 0.42
N GLN A 153 0.62 -3.00 0.99
CA GLN A 153 0.73 -4.33 0.39
C GLN A 153 -0.68 -4.88 0.12
N ILE A 154 -0.98 -5.10 -1.14
CA ILE A 154 -2.24 -5.68 -1.60
C ILE A 154 -1.96 -7.08 -2.13
N GLY A 155 -2.64 -8.08 -1.58
CA GLY A 155 -2.53 -9.47 -1.97
C GLY A 155 -3.19 -9.79 -3.30
N LYS A 156 -3.30 -11.09 -3.61
CA LYS A 156 -3.90 -11.62 -4.84
C LYS A 156 -5.42 -11.58 -4.79
N ASN A 157 -6.05 -11.39 -5.96
CA ASN A 157 -7.51 -11.41 -6.12
C ASN A 157 -8.24 -10.46 -5.16
N VAL A 158 -7.63 -9.34 -4.80
CA VAL A 158 -8.22 -8.31 -3.93
C VAL A 158 -9.02 -7.34 -4.80
N HIS A 159 -10.21 -6.96 -4.31
CA HIS A 159 -10.98 -5.88 -4.91
C HIS A 159 -11.02 -4.69 -3.95
N LEU A 160 -10.36 -3.61 -4.32
CA LEU A 160 -10.51 -2.31 -3.68
C LEU A 160 -11.57 -1.54 -4.44
N SER A 161 -12.77 -1.41 -3.87
CA SER A 161 -13.92 -0.77 -4.53
C SER A 161 -13.73 0.74 -4.69
N GLY A 162 -14.65 1.38 -5.39
CA GLY A 162 -14.55 2.81 -5.71
C GLY A 162 -14.32 3.71 -4.49
N GLY A 163 -13.31 4.55 -4.59
CA GLY A 163 -12.93 5.50 -3.55
C GLY A 163 -12.39 4.90 -2.25
N VAL A 164 -11.96 3.65 -2.26
CA VAL A 164 -11.26 3.04 -1.11
C VAL A 164 -9.92 3.72 -0.90
N GLY A 165 -9.60 4.05 0.36
CA GLY A 165 -8.29 4.52 0.77
C GLY A 165 -7.52 3.45 1.54
N ILE A 166 -6.40 2.98 0.97
CA ILE A 166 -5.42 2.19 1.70
C ILE A 166 -4.27 3.10 2.07
N GLY A 167 -4.13 3.37 3.38
CA GLY A 167 -3.17 4.32 3.88
C GLY A 167 -1.73 3.93 3.60
N GLY A 168 -0.92 4.92 3.26
CA GLY A 168 0.51 4.77 3.11
C GLY A 168 1.22 4.96 4.44
N VAL A 169 2.14 4.06 4.77
CA VAL A 169 2.97 4.16 5.97
C VAL A 169 4.44 4.16 5.55
N LEU A 170 4.85 5.22 4.88
CA LEU A 170 6.26 5.46 4.57
C LEU A 170 6.98 6.08 5.76
N GLU A 171 6.36 7.04 6.40
CA GLU A 171 6.80 7.68 7.64
C GLU A 171 5.72 7.51 8.73
N PRO A 172 6.14 7.23 9.96
CA PRO A 172 7.52 7.00 10.41
C PRO A 172 8.09 5.67 9.89
N VAL A 173 9.42 5.64 9.67
CA VAL A 173 10.11 4.47 9.04
C VAL A 173 9.87 3.17 9.79
N GLN A 174 9.81 3.22 11.13
CA GLN A 174 9.61 2.04 11.97
C GLN A 174 8.18 1.46 11.93
N ALA A 175 7.20 2.22 11.46
CA ALA A 175 5.83 1.74 11.39
C ALA A 175 5.64 0.71 10.27
N ASN A 176 4.81 -0.30 10.51
CA ASN A 176 4.49 -1.32 9.53
C ASN A 176 3.57 -0.76 8.42
N PRO A 177 3.69 -1.25 7.18
CA PRO A 177 2.77 -0.86 6.11
C PRO A 177 1.37 -1.43 6.35
N THR A 178 0.37 -0.75 5.78
CA THR A 178 -0.99 -1.30 5.71
C THR A 178 -1.02 -2.48 4.74
N ILE A 179 -1.68 -3.56 5.14
CA ILE A 179 -1.69 -4.83 4.42
C ILE A 179 -3.13 -5.32 4.23
N ILE A 180 -3.47 -5.63 2.99
CA ILE A 180 -4.70 -6.34 2.62
C ILE A 180 -4.26 -7.68 2.04
N GLU A 181 -4.55 -8.77 2.73
CA GLU A 181 -4.17 -10.10 2.28
C GLU A 181 -5.05 -10.63 1.13
N ASP A 182 -4.76 -11.84 0.66
CA ASP A 182 -5.37 -12.42 -0.52
C ASP A 182 -6.89 -12.57 -0.42
N ASN A 183 -7.57 -12.47 -1.54
CA ASN A 183 -9.01 -12.69 -1.70
C ASN A 183 -9.89 -11.77 -0.83
N CYS A 184 -9.40 -10.61 -0.41
CA CYS A 184 -10.21 -9.64 0.33
C CYS A 184 -11.05 -8.78 -0.61
N PHE A 185 -12.21 -8.39 -0.12
CA PHE A 185 -13.07 -7.37 -0.73
C PHE A 185 -13.17 -6.18 0.22
N ILE A 186 -12.78 -5.00 -0.25
CA ILE A 186 -12.87 -3.75 0.52
C ILE A 186 -13.95 -2.88 -0.12
N GLY A 187 -15.04 -2.67 0.61
CA GLY A 187 -16.23 -1.95 0.15
C GLY A 187 -15.97 -0.47 -0.11
N ALA A 188 -16.74 0.11 -1.02
CA ALA A 188 -16.57 1.48 -1.47
C ALA A 188 -16.47 2.50 -0.32
N ARG A 189 -15.58 3.50 -0.48
CA ARG A 189 -15.36 4.57 0.49
C ARG A 189 -14.90 4.11 1.88
N SER A 190 -14.40 2.88 2.00
CA SER A 190 -13.73 2.44 3.23
C SER A 190 -12.28 2.89 3.28
N GLU A 191 -11.77 3.11 4.49
CA GLU A 191 -10.38 3.45 4.75
C GLU A 191 -9.74 2.40 5.64
N VAL A 192 -8.59 1.86 5.24
CA VAL A 192 -7.75 0.99 6.06
C VAL A 192 -6.37 1.60 6.09
N VAL A 193 -5.94 2.04 7.27
CA VAL A 193 -4.78 2.90 7.43
C VAL A 193 -3.87 2.47 8.59
N GLU A 194 -2.76 3.18 8.78
CA GLU A 194 -1.88 3.08 9.97
C GLU A 194 -1.30 1.67 10.21
N GLY A 195 -1.04 0.91 9.14
CA GLY A 195 -0.43 -0.41 9.27
C GLY A 195 -1.38 -1.52 9.74
N VAL A 196 -2.68 -1.29 9.66
CA VAL A 196 -3.70 -2.32 9.90
C VAL A 196 -3.53 -3.46 8.90
N ILE A 197 -3.69 -4.70 9.39
CA ILE A 197 -3.69 -5.90 8.57
C ILE A 197 -5.13 -6.40 8.43
N VAL A 198 -5.61 -6.50 7.20
CA VAL A 198 -6.84 -7.23 6.88
C VAL A 198 -6.44 -8.60 6.35
N GLU A 199 -6.68 -9.63 7.17
CA GLU A 199 -6.28 -10.99 6.82
C GLU A 199 -7.15 -11.58 5.71
N GLU A 200 -6.63 -12.60 5.06
CA GLU A 200 -7.17 -13.19 3.84
C GLU A 200 -8.67 -13.56 3.92
N ASN A 201 -9.32 -13.55 2.77
CA ASN A 201 -10.72 -13.91 2.60
C ASN A 201 -11.72 -13.00 3.35
N SER A 202 -11.29 -11.85 3.88
CA SER A 202 -12.16 -10.93 4.60
C SER A 202 -12.95 -10.02 3.66
N VAL A 203 -14.13 -9.61 4.11
CA VAL A 203 -15.02 -8.67 3.44
C VAL A 203 -15.25 -7.49 4.35
N ILE A 204 -14.80 -6.33 3.92
CA ILE A 204 -15.09 -5.04 4.55
C ILE A 204 -16.25 -4.41 3.79
N SER A 205 -17.33 -4.10 4.47
CA SER A 205 -18.48 -3.40 3.88
C SER A 205 -18.13 -1.97 3.49
N MET A 206 -18.98 -1.32 2.73
CA MET A 206 -18.78 0.09 2.37
C MET A 206 -18.76 0.99 3.61
N GLY A 207 -17.95 2.07 3.56
CA GLY A 207 -17.92 3.10 4.59
C GLY A 207 -17.40 2.62 5.96
N VAL A 208 -16.47 1.67 5.98
CA VAL A 208 -15.80 1.20 7.19
C VAL A 208 -14.41 1.83 7.29
N TYR A 209 -14.09 2.42 8.44
CA TYR A 209 -12.83 3.15 8.69
C TYR A 209 -12.04 2.44 9.78
N ILE A 210 -10.85 1.93 9.45
CA ILE A 210 -10.02 1.15 10.37
C ILE A 210 -8.60 1.72 10.43
N GLY A 211 -8.25 2.32 11.56
CA GLY A 211 -6.90 2.68 11.97
C GLY A 211 -6.46 1.89 13.19
N GLN A 212 -5.24 2.13 13.68
CA GLN A 212 -4.68 1.40 14.85
C GLN A 212 -5.49 1.59 16.14
N SER A 213 -6.16 2.72 16.29
CA SER A 213 -7.00 3.03 17.46
C SER A 213 -8.47 2.66 17.29
N THR A 214 -8.86 2.18 16.11
CA THR A 214 -10.25 1.78 15.85
C THR A 214 -10.56 0.47 16.56
N LYS A 215 -11.61 0.47 17.38
CA LYS A 215 -12.11 -0.77 17.98
C LYS A 215 -12.70 -1.68 16.91
N ILE A 216 -12.30 -2.93 16.91
CA ILE A 216 -12.84 -3.99 16.06
C ILE A 216 -13.60 -4.94 17.03
N TYR A 217 -14.92 -4.85 17.02
CA TYR A 217 -15.78 -5.59 17.90
C TYR A 217 -16.31 -6.85 17.21
N ASP A 218 -16.02 -8.01 17.76
CA ASP A 218 -16.61 -9.28 17.29
C ASP A 218 -17.93 -9.52 18.04
N ARG A 219 -19.06 -9.39 17.33
CA ARG A 219 -20.38 -9.54 17.95
C ARG A 219 -20.70 -10.95 18.42
N ALA A 220 -19.99 -11.97 17.93
CA ALA A 220 -20.22 -13.36 18.32
C ALA A 220 -19.55 -13.66 19.67
N THR A 221 -18.40 -13.06 19.95
CA THR A 221 -17.61 -13.30 21.17
C THR A 221 -17.70 -12.16 22.17
N GLY A 222 -18.05 -10.94 21.72
CA GLY A 222 -17.99 -9.72 22.53
C GLY A 222 -16.56 -9.16 22.69
N GLU A 223 -15.58 -9.75 22.01
CA GLU A 223 -14.19 -9.34 22.09
C GLU A 223 -13.95 -8.05 21.30
N VAL A 224 -13.07 -7.20 21.81
CA VAL A 224 -12.58 -5.99 21.13
C VAL A 224 -11.09 -6.13 20.84
N THR A 225 -10.73 -6.03 19.57
CA THR A 225 -9.35 -6.08 19.11
C THR A 225 -8.99 -4.81 18.35
N TYR A 226 -7.69 -4.63 18.00
CA TYR A 226 -7.16 -3.48 17.32
C TYR A 226 -6.13 -3.89 16.28
N GLY A 227 -5.97 -3.07 15.24
CA GLY A 227 -4.89 -3.17 14.27
C GLY A 227 -4.94 -4.38 13.33
N ARG A 228 -5.91 -5.29 13.52
CA ARG A 228 -6.02 -6.51 12.74
C ARG A 228 -7.47 -6.96 12.57
N VAL A 229 -7.86 -7.25 11.34
CA VAL A 229 -9.12 -7.93 11.00
C VAL A 229 -8.80 -9.40 10.75
N PRO A 230 -9.29 -10.33 11.58
CA PRO A 230 -9.03 -11.77 11.43
C PRO A 230 -9.55 -12.33 10.10
N ALA A 231 -8.88 -13.37 9.58
CA ALA A 231 -9.22 -14.00 8.31
C ALA A 231 -10.70 -14.41 8.22
N GLY A 232 -11.26 -14.21 7.03
CA GLY A 232 -12.65 -14.57 6.73
C GLY A 232 -13.70 -13.75 7.49
N SER A 233 -13.34 -12.59 8.04
CA SER A 233 -14.30 -11.71 8.73
C SER A 233 -15.16 -10.93 7.75
N VAL A 234 -16.45 -10.78 8.06
CA VAL A 234 -17.35 -9.81 7.43
C VAL A 234 -17.53 -8.65 8.40
N VAL A 235 -17.05 -7.46 7.99
CA VAL A 235 -16.97 -6.29 8.85
C VAL A 235 -17.88 -5.18 8.32
N VAL A 236 -18.64 -4.58 9.21
CA VAL A 236 -19.50 -3.43 8.94
C VAL A 236 -19.19 -2.27 9.90
N SER A 237 -19.65 -1.06 9.56
CA SER A 237 -19.60 0.07 10.47
C SER A 237 -20.58 -0.10 11.63
N GLY A 238 -20.21 0.37 12.80
CA GLY A 238 -21.06 0.35 14.00
C GLY A 238 -20.64 1.38 15.04
N ASN A 239 -21.26 1.30 16.20
CA ASN A 239 -20.94 2.15 17.33
C ASN A 239 -20.94 1.32 18.63
N LEU A 240 -20.06 1.67 19.55
CA LEU A 240 -20.07 1.16 20.91
C LEU A 240 -20.41 2.29 21.88
N PRO A 241 -21.37 2.08 22.81
CA PRO A 241 -21.72 3.08 23.82
C PRO A 241 -20.56 3.30 24.79
N SER A 242 -20.47 4.50 25.34
CA SER A 242 -19.62 4.79 26.49
C SER A 242 -20.13 4.06 27.74
N ALA A 243 -19.24 3.87 28.72
CA ALA A 243 -19.58 3.18 29.96
C ALA A 243 -20.74 3.85 30.74
N ASP A 244 -20.87 5.19 30.62
CA ASP A 244 -21.93 5.98 31.23
C ASP A 244 -23.16 6.19 30.33
N GLY A 245 -23.16 5.63 29.13
CA GLY A 245 -24.26 5.70 28.17
C GLY A 245 -24.52 7.08 27.54
N LYS A 246 -23.67 8.08 27.80
CA LYS A 246 -23.92 9.46 27.34
C LYS A 246 -23.57 9.71 25.90
N TYR A 247 -22.71 8.89 25.30
CA TYR A 247 -22.32 8.96 23.90
C TYR A 247 -21.98 7.58 23.36
N SER A 248 -21.80 7.48 22.07
CA SER A 248 -21.22 6.28 21.43
C SER A 248 -20.09 6.70 20.51
N LEU A 249 -19.10 5.83 20.38
CA LEU A 249 -18.00 6.01 19.45
C LEU A 249 -18.09 5.00 18.32
N TYR A 250 -17.65 5.42 17.13
CA TYR A 250 -17.50 4.57 15.97
C TYR A 250 -16.64 3.35 16.30
N CYS A 251 -17.02 2.21 15.75
CA CYS A 251 -16.21 1.00 15.72
C CYS A 251 -16.46 0.22 14.43
N ALA A 252 -15.53 -0.67 14.08
CA ALA A 252 -15.76 -1.71 13.11
C ALA A 252 -16.36 -2.95 13.81
N VAL A 253 -17.36 -3.58 13.20
CA VAL A 253 -18.03 -4.73 13.81
C VAL A 253 -17.89 -5.96 12.90
N ILE A 254 -17.30 -7.04 13.42
CA ILE A 254 -17.32 -8.33 12.77
C ILE A 254 -18.70 -8.95 13.03
N VAL A 255 -19.49 -9.06 11.96
CA VAL A 255 -20.89 -9.54 12.07
C VAL A 255 -21.05 -11.03 11.81
N LYS A 256 -20.15 -11.63 11.04
CA LYS A 256 -20.10 -13.06 10.75
C LYS A 256 -18.77 -13.46 10.13
N ARG A 257 -18.57 -14.73 9.90
CA ARG A 257 -17.52 -15.23 9.01
C ARG A 257 -18.06 -15.40 7.60
N VAL A 258 -17.15 -15.31 6.62
CA VAL A 258 -17.48 -15.49 5.20
C VAL A 258 -18.06 -16.90 4.96
N ASP A 259 -19.12 -16.96 4.20
CA ASP A 259 -19.79 -18.18 3.76
C ASP A 259 -20.06 -18.13 2.25
N ALA A 260 -20.67 -19.18 1.71
CA ALA A 260 -20.97 -19.29 0.28
C ALA A 260 -21.92 -18.20 -0.26
N GLN A 261 -22.66 -17.52 0.61
CA GLN A 261 -23.58 -16.43 0.23
C GLN A 261 -22.91 -15.06 0.28
N THR A 262 -21.72 -14.95 0.86
CA THR A 262 -21.01 -13.69 1.06
C THR A 262 -20.25 -13.24 -0.19
N ARG A 263 -19.98 -14.15 -1.12
CA ARG A 263 -19.19 -13.94 -2.36
C ARG A 263 -20.01 -14.10 -3.62
#